data_fde305a8ad446617f44200e4601e4450
#
_entry.id   fde305a8ad446617f44200e4601e4450
#
_cell.length_a   1.000
_cell.length_b   1.000
_cell.length_c   1.000
_cell.angle_alpha   90.00
_cell.angle_beta   90.00
_cell.angle_gamma   90.00
#
_symmetry.space_group_name_H-M   'P 1'
#
loop_
_entity.id
_entity.type
_entity.pdbx_description
1 polymer ?
#
loop_
_entity_poly.entity_id
_entity_poly.type
_entity_poly.pdbx_seq_one_letter_code
_entity_poly.pdbx_strand_id
1 'polypeptide(L)'
;MNLKRVLIGCLPIILLFVVSHAAHSEDFRVANIFTDNMVLQRNQEFSIWGWGNAGTPVTVKLQNQSATASPDKQGRWEAKFKAIDLGDPFSITITTQQNSIELQNVLAGDVWICSGQSNMEWVVRQAGNPQQEIAKGDWPLIRHVRIDHVTSPSKLDDVNNSGWQVCSPETVGNFSAVGYYFARELQRELNVPIGLLHTSWGGTIIETWISPESLKNHPDFRDAISKIESVAQNPKEQAARARQLDQWNRDFRKALEDKSTPWKDPEMDDSDWTSIKAPGSWESQGYQQLDGIAWYRRTINLPDSWEAQPASISLGKIDDVDITFVNGVKVGSVSDWTK
;
A
#
# COMPACT_ATOMS: atom_id res chain seq x y z
N MET A 1 -71.83 54.23 -0.29
CA MET A 1 -70.75 53.96 -1.20
C MET A 1 -70.22 52.56 -0.86
N ASN A 2 -70.64 51.56 -1.61
CA ASN A 2 -70.40 50.15 -1.32
C ASN A 2 -69.13 49.69 -1.95
N LEU A 3 -68.13 49.20 -1.15
CA LEU A 3 -66.92 48.52 -1.61
C LEU A 3 -67.18 47.01 -1.56
N LYS A 4 -67.21 46.36 -2.76
CA LYS A 4 -67.27 44.92 -2.91
C LYS A 4 -65.88 44.35 -2.67
N ARG A 5 -65.70 43.42 -1.70
CA ARG A 5 -64.56 42.58 -1.52
C ARG A 5 -64.54 41.47 -2.58
N VAL A 6 -63.50 41.41 -3.37
CA VAL A 6 -63.19 40.25 -4.26
C VAL A 6 -62.24 39.32 -3.49
N LEU A 7 -62.73 38.12 -3.21
CA LEU A 7 -61.90 37.02 -2.69
C LEU A 7 -61.19 36.35 -3.89
N ILE A 8 -59.90 36.48 -3.94
CA ILE A 8 -59.05 35.68 -4.86
C ILE A 8 -58.63 34.44 -4.06
N GLY A 9 -59.18 33.28 -4.45
CA GLY A 9 -58.76 31.98 -3.92
C GLY A 9 -57.38 31.59 -4.46
N CYS A 10 -56.37 31.55 -3.62
CA CYS A 10 -55.11 30.93 -3.94
C CYS A 10 -55.22 29.41 -3.81
N LEU A 11 -55.22 28.70 -4.93
CA LEU A 11 -54.95 27.25 -4.96
C LEU A 11 -53.46 27.03 -4.64
N PRO A 12 -53.10 26.18 -3.66
CA PRO A 12 -51.69 25.81 -3.49
C PRO A 12 -51.28 24.84 -4.60
N ILE A 13 -50.39 25.29 -5.47
CA ILE A 13 -49.67 24.41 -6.42
C ILE A 13 -48.70 23.57 -5.56
N ILE A 14 -49.06 22.32 -5.31
CA ILE A 14 -48.14 21.33 -4.74
C ILE A 14 -47.10 20.97 -5.85
N LEU A 15 -45.94 21.61 -5.80
CA LEU A 15 -44.80 21.19 -6.60
C LEU A 15 -44.25 19.87 -6.02
N LEU A 16 -44.63 18.75 -6.64
CA LEU A 16 -43.95 17.47 -6.40
C LEU A 16 -42.51 17.60 -6.92
N PHE A 17 -41.57 17.85 -6.00
CA PHE A 17 -40.17 17.62 -6.29
C PHE A 17 -39.96 16.10 -6.42
N VAL A 18 -39.96 15.59 -7.64
CA VAL A 18 -39.39 14.29 -7.95
C VAL A 18 -37.88 14.45 -7.74
N VAL A 19 -37.40 14.07 -6.56
CA VAL A 19 -35.95 13.87 -6.33
C VAL A 19 -35.58 12.70 -7.20
N SER A 20 -35.17 12.99 -8.41
CA SER A 20 -34.46 12.03 -9.24
C SER A 20 -33.17 11.71 -8.50
N HIS A 21 -33.13 10.55 -7.87
CA HIS A 21 -31.86 9.95 -7.47
C HIS A 21 -31.12 9.69 -8.79
N ALA A 22 -30.24 10.60 -9.17
CA ALA A 22 -29.22 10.30 -10.15
C ALA A 22 -28.44 9.09 -9.61
N ALA A 23 -28.73 7.92 -10.16
CA ALA A 23 -27.86 6.78 -9.96
C ALA A 23 -26.45 7.28 -10.36
N HIS A 24 -25.52 7.31 -9.41
CA HIS A 24 -24.12 7.50 -9.73
C HIS A 24 -23.79 6.40 -10.74
N SER A 25 -23.55 6.77 -11.99
CA SER A 25 -23.01 5.84 -12.97
C SER A 25 -21.60 5.52 -12.46
N GLU A 26 -21.40 4.34 -11.89
CA GLU A 26 -20.06 3.88 -11.66
C GLU A 26 -19.37 3.75 -13.01
N ASP A 27 -18.20 4.36 -13.14
CA ASP A 27 -17.40 4.25 -14.35
C ASP A 27 -17.07 2.78 -14.59
N PHE A 28 -17.30 2.32 -15.83
CA PHE A 28 -16.97 0.97 -16.23
C PHE A 28 -15.47 0.71 -16.07
N ARG A 29 -15.12 -0.24 -15.19
CA ARG A 29 -13.74 -0.60 -14.89
C ARG A 29 -13.60 -2.07 -14.50
N VAL A 30 -12.43 -2.61 -14.69
CA VAL A 30 -11.97 -3.88 -14.11
C VAL A 30 -11.29 -3.62 -12.76
N ALA A 31 -11.24 -4.61 -11.86
CA ALA A 31 -10.52 -4.48 -10.60
C ALA A 31 -9.03 -4.20 -10.84
N ASN A 32 -8.46 -3.35 -10.01
CA ASN A 32 -7.11 -2.80 -10.22
C ASN A 32 -6.00 -3.84 -10.27
N ILE A 33 -6.24 -5.04 -9.73
CA ILE A 33 -5.27 -6.15 -9.79
C ILE A 33 -5.08 -6.69 -11.22
N PHE A 34 -6.07 -6.50 -12.10
CA PHE A 34 -6.01 -6.93 -13.49
C PHE A 34 -5.44 -5.82 -14.36
N THR A 35 -4.18 -5.93 -14.71
CA THR A 35 -3.48 -4.99 -15.61
C THR A 35 -2.70 -5.76 -16.67
N ASP A 36 -2.15 -5.04 -17.62
CA ASP A 36 -1.19 -5.58 -18.57
C ASP A 36 -0.07 -6.32 -17.84
N ASN A 37 0.55 -7.28 -18.51
CA ASN A 37 1.67 -8.08 -18.01
C ASN A 37 1.34 -9.01 -16.84
N MET A 38 0.08 -9.16 -16.42
CA MET A 38 -0.27 -10.02 -15.29
C MET A 38 -0.03 -11.50 -15.58
N VAL A 39 0.09 -12.29 -14.50
CA VAL A 39 0.05 -13.74 -14.54
C VAL A 39 -1.26 -14.20 -13.93
N LEU A 40 -2.03 -15.02 -14.66
CA LEU A 40 -3.19 -15.72 -14.14
C LEU A 40 -2.80 -17.12 -13.69
N GLN A 41 -3.34 -17.54 -12.54
CA GLN A 41 -3.07 -18.89 -12.02
C GLN A 41 -3.57 -19.96 -12.99
N ARG A 42 -2.66 -20.83 -13.44
CA ARG A 42 -2.96 -21.98 -14.29
C ARG A 42 -3.65 -23.13 -13.52
N ASN A 43 -4.19 -24.09 -14.26
CA ASN A 43 -4.69 -25.37 -13.77
C ASN A 43 -5.84 -25.28 -12.75
N GLN A 44 -6.48 -24.12 -12.61
CA GLN A 44 -7.67 -23.96 -11.77
C GLN A 44 -8.62 -22.94 -12.37
N GLU A 45 -9.90 -23.04 -11.98
CA GLU A 45 -10.90 -22.03 -12.33
C GLU A 45 -10.56 -20.70 -11.68
N PHE A 46 -10.85 -19.60 -12.36
CA PHE A 46 -10.63 -18.25 -11.87
C PHE A 46 -11.75 -17.31 -12.29
N SER A 47 -11.79 -16.15 -11.66
CA SER A 47 -12.73 -15.08 -11.99
C SER A 47 -12.00 -13.79 -12.37
N ILE A 48 -12.60 -13.02 -13.29
CA ILE A 48 -12.26 -11.62 -13.55
C ILE A 48 -13.47 -10.81 -13.14
N TRP A 49 -13.26 -9.72 -12.38
CA TRP A 49 -14.33 -8.91 -11.85
C TRP A 49 -14.02 -7.41 -11.98
N GLY A 50 -15.05 -6.61 -11.77
CA GLY A 50 -14.95 -5.17 -11.81
C GLY A 50 -16.28 -4.50 -11.48
N TRP A 51 -16.43 -3.27 -11.90
CA TRP A 51 -17.63 -2.47 -11.64
C TRP A 51 -18.15 -1.83 -12.92
N GLY A 52 -19.42 -1.48 -12.90
CA GLY A 52 -20.12 -0.82 -14.00
C GLY A 52 -21.59 -0.61 -13.69
N ASN A 53 -22.31 -0.06 -14.65
CA ASN A 53 -23.72 0.25 -14.47
C ASN A 53 -24.56 -1.01 -14.28
N ALA A 54 -25.38 -1.05 -13.22
CA ALA A 54 -26.27 -2.17 -12.93
C ALA A 54 -27.11 -2.58 -14.14
N GLY A 55 -27.15 -3.86 -14.44
CA GLY A 55 -27.91 -4.41 -15.55
C GLY A 55 -27.28 -4.26 -16.95
N THR A 56 -26.14 -3.56 -17.09
CA THR A 56 -25.43 -3.49 -18.37
C THR A 56 -24.54 -4.72 -18.54
N PRO A 57 -24.80 -5.62 -19.50
CA PRO A 57 -23.99 -6.83 -19.68
C PRO A 57 -22.52 -6.49 -19.98
N VAL A 58 -21.62 -7.18 -19.29
CA VAL A 58 -20.18 -7.15 -19.49
C VAL A 58 -19.74 -8.47 -20.07
N THR A 59 -19.11 -8.46 -21.23
CA THR A 59 -18.55 -9.65 -21.86
C THR A 59 -17.03 -9.63 -21.75
N VAL A 60 -16.47 -10.68 -21.18
CA VAL A 60 -15.02 -10.89 -21.06
C VAL A 60 -14.62 -12.03 -21.98
N LYS A 61 -13.59 -11.80 -22.79
CA LYS A 61 -13.02 -12.78 -23.72
C LYS A 61 -11.53 -12.96 -23.45
N LEU A 62 -11.10 -14.19 -23.38
CA LEU A 62 -9.69 -14.56 -23.29
C LEU A 62 -9.47 -15.90 -24.01
N GLN A 63 -8.44 -15.99 -24.82
CA GLN A 63 -8.15 -17.16 -25.63
C GLN A 63 -9.43 -17.68 -26.37
N ASN A 64 -9.81 -18.93 -26.14
CA ASN A 64 -10.99 -19.56 -26.70
C ASN A 64 -12.22 -19.52 -25.77
N GLN A 65 -12.15 -18.81 -24.65
CA GLN A 65 -13.23 -18.70 -23.67
C GLN A 65 -13.90 -17.31 -23.73
N SER A 66 -15.20 -17.32 -23.48
CA SER A 66 -15.99 -16.08 -23.34
C SER A 66 -17.04 -16.27 -22.26
N ALA A 67 -17.15 -15.27 -21.39
CA ALA A 67 -18.16 -15.23 -20.34
C ALA A 67 -18.85 -13.87 -20.32
N THR A 68 -20.14 -13.86 -20.02
CA THR A 68 -20.93 -12.62 -19.86
C THR A 68 -21.47 -12.57 -18.44
N ALA A 69 -21.28 -11.43 -17.77
CA ALA A 69 -21.78 -11.13 -16.44
C ALA A 69 -22.61 -9.86 -16.46
N SER A 70 -23.58 -9.74 -15.57
CA SER A 70 -24.32 -8.50 -15.36
C SER A 70 -23.96 -7.93 -14.00
N PRO A 71 -23.59 -6.62 -13.92
CA PRO A 71 -23.36 -5.96 -12.65
C PRO A 71 -24.60 -6.06 -11.74
N ASP A 72 -24.36 -6.33 -10.47
CA ASP A 72 -25.37 -6.38 -9.43
C ASP A 72 -25.87 -4.96 -9.04
N LYS A 73 -26.66 -4.87 -7.99
CA LYS A 73 -27.21 -3.58 -7.50
C LYS A 73 -26.12 -2.64 -6.97
N GLN A 74 -24.97 -3.16 -6.58
CA GLN A 74 -23.77 -2.46 -6.15
C GLN A 74 -22.82 -2.14 -7.30
N GLY A 75 -23.21 -2.50 -8.52
CA GLY A 75 -22.42 -2.30 -9.73
C GLY A 75 -21.32 -3.35 -9.94
N ARG A 76 -21.13 -4.33 -9.04
CA ARG A 76 -20.09 -5.36 -9.17
C ARG A 76 -20.47 -6.44 -10.16
N TRP A 77 -19.59 -6.74 -11.11
CA TRP A 77 -19.70 -7.88 -12.02
C TRP A 77 -18.56 -8.87 -11.82
N GLU A 78 -18.82 -10.13 -12.12
CA GLU A 78 -17.84 -11.21 -12.02
C GLU A 78 -18.05 -12.23 -13.13
N ALA A 79 -17.04 -12.43 -13.97
CA ALA A 79 -17.03 -13.41 -15.04
C ALA A 79 -16.11 -14.58 -14.65
N LYS A 80 -16.65 -15.81 -14.71
CA LYS A 80 -15.95 -17.03 -14.32
C LYS A 80 -15.41 -17.78 -15.54
N PHE A 81 -14.23 -18.34 -15.41
CA PHE A 81 -13.50 -19.04 -16.45
C PHE A 81 -13.01 -20.40 -15.97
N LYS A 82 -12.95 -21.33 -16.91
CA LYS A 82 -12.29 -22.62 -16.68
C LYS A 82 -10.78 -22.43 -16.60
N ALA A 83 -10.10 -23.43 -16.06
CA ALA A 83 -8.65 -23.48 -16.04
C ALA A 83 -8.04 -23.17 -17.41
N ILE A 84 -6.90 -22.49 -17.37
CA ILE A 84 -6.04 -22.23 -18.53
C ILE A 84 -4.72 -22.97 -18.37
N ASP A 85 -4.17 -23.41 -19.50
CA ASP A 85 -2.88 -24.07 -19.56
C ASP A 85 -1.76 -23.08 -19.95
N LEU A 86 -0.52 -23.53 -19.81
CA LEU A 86 0.65 -22.83 -20.32
C LEU A 86 0.53 -22.58 -21.84
N GLY A 87 1.02 -21.46 -22.30
CA GLY A 87 1.03 -21.09 -23.69
C GLY A 87 1.69 -19.74 -23.94
N ASP A 88 1.55 -19.24 -25.15
CA ASP A 88 2.00 -17.92 -25.54
C ASP A 88 1.25 -16.82 -24.77
N PRO A 89 1.84 -15.62 -24.63
CA PRO A 89 1.14 -14.47 -24.08
C PRO A 89 -0.15 -14.17 -24.87
N PHE A 90 -1.20 -13.79 -24.15
CA PHE A 90 -2.51 -13.49 -24.74
C PHE A 90 -3.08 -12.17 -24.21
N SER A 91 -4.14 -11.68 -24.86
CA SER A 91 -4.90 -10.52 -24.41
C SER A 91 -6.24 -10.94 -23.81
N ILE A 92 -6.77 -10.10 -22.91
CA ILE A 92 -8.12 -10.19 -22.39
C ILE A 92 -8.89 -8.96 -22.83
N THR A 93 -10.04 -9.16 -23.47
CA THR A 93 -10.93 -8.09 -23.90
C THR A 93 -12.18 -8.07 -23.02
N ILE A 94 -12.48 -6.92 -22.42
CA ILE A 94 -13.61 -6.71 -21.53
C ILE A 94 -14.49 -5.64 -22.14
N THR A 95 -15.71 -5.98 -22.55
CA THR A 95 -16.56 -5.08 -23.33
C THR A 95 -17.96 -4.94 -22.74
N THR A 96 -18.50 -3.74 -22.89
CA THR A 96 -19.93 -3.44 -22.83
C THR A 96 -20.43 -2.97 -24.20
N GLN A 97 -21.68 -2.53 -24.30
CA GLN A 97 -22.16 -1.91 -25.53
C GLN A 97 -21.42 -0.62 -25.92
N GLN A 98 -20.83 0.08 -24.95
CA GLN A 98 -20.26 1.42 -25.15
C GLN A 98 -18.77 1.50 -24.88
N ASN A 99 -18.20 0.57 -24.12
CA ASN A 99 -16.83 0.63 -23.62
C ASN A 99 -16.09 -0.67 -23.91
N SER A 100 -14.77 -0.55 -24.08
CA SER A 100 -13.86 -1.69 -24.22
C SER A 100 -12.59 -1.43 -23.41
N ILE A 101 -12.15 -2.44 -22.68
CA ILE A 101 -10.84 -2.50 -21.99
C ILE A 101 -10.11 -3.69 -22.57
N GLU A 102 -8.84 -3.51 -22.92
CA GLU A 102 -7.96 -4.59 -23.35
C GLU A 102 -6.77 -4.66 -22.39
N LEU A 103 -6.51 -5.86 -21.86
CA LEU A 103 -5.34 -6.17 -21.04
C LEU A 103 -4.40 -7.03 -21.89
N GLN A 104 -3.16 -6.58 -22.03
CA GLN A 104 -2.19 -7.16 -22.95
C GLN A 104 -1.10 -7.94 -22.24
N ASN A 105 -0.42 -8.82 -22.97
CA ASN A 105 0.75 -9.57 -22.51
C ASN A 105 0.48 -10.38 -21.23
N VAL A 106 -0.72 -10.98 -21.13
CA VAL A 106 -1.13 -11.84 -20.02
C VAL A 106 -0.52 -13.22 -20.19
N LEU A 107 -0.03 -13.80 -19.09
CA LEU A 107 0.53 -15.14 -19.05
C LEU A 107 -0.32 -16.07 -18.18
N ALA A 108 -0.38 -17.34 -18.54
CA ALA A 108 -0.79 -18.42 -17.64
C ALA A 108 0.44 -18.95 -16.90
N GLY A 109 0.40 -19.05 -15.57
CA GLY A 109 1.56 -19.47 -14.78
C GLY A 109 1.22 -19.75 -13.33
N ASP A 110 2.22 -19.82 -12.48
CA ASP A 110 2.06 -20.01 -11.05
C ASP A 110 2.14 -18.68 -10.32
N VAL A 111 1.08 -18.33 -9.57
CA VAL A 111 1.00 -17.08 -8.80
C VAL A 111 1.31 -17.35 -7.34
N TRP A 112 2.27 -16.62 -6.80
CA TRP A 112 2.72 -16.71 -5.42
C TRP A 112 2.47 -15.41 -4.66
N ILE A 113 1.91 -15.54 -3.46
CA ILE A 113 1.69 -14.40 -2.56
C ILE A 113 2.94 -14.20 -1.71
N CYS A 114 3.58 -13.05 -1.86
CA CYS A 114 4.74 -12.61 -1.09
C CYS A 114 4.24 -11.75 0.08
N SER A 115 3.81 -12.40 1.17
CA SER A 115 3.22 -11.79 2.35
C SER A 115 4.16 -11.82 3.55
N GLY A 116 3.92 -10.99 4.54
CA GLY A 116 4.67 -10.90 5.78
C GLY A 116 5.16 -9.48 6.07
N GLN A 117 6.28 -9.35 6.75
CA GLN A 117 6.81 -8.04 7.14
C GLN A 117 8.20 -7.76 6.51
N SER A 118 9.09 -7.08 7.22
CA SER A 118 10.34 -6.46 6.74
C SER A 118 11.19 -7.35 5.83
N ASN A 119 11.39 -8.63 6.16
CA ASN A 119 12.24 -9.51 5.35
C ASN A 119 11.63 -9.79 3.97
N MET A 120 10.30 -9.92 3.89
CA MET A 120 9.62 -10.08 2.60
C MET A 120 9.53 -8.75 1.83
N GLU A 121 9.45 -7.63 2.54
CA GLU A 121 9.41 -6.30 1.94
C GLU A 121 10.77 -5.84 1.40
N TRP A 122 11.86 -6.39 1.91
CA TRP A 122 13.22 -6.07 1.50
C TRP A 122 13.40 -6.26 -0.01
N VAL A 123 13.83 -5.22 -0.70
CA VAL A 123 13.89 -5.23 -2.17
C VAL A 123 15.30 -5.59 -2.69
N VAL A 124 15.37 -6.03 -3.96
CA VAL A 124 16.62 -6.47 -4.59
C VAL A 124 17.71 -5.41 -4.54
N ARG A 125 17.39 -4.12 -4.71
CA ARG A 125 18.37 -3.03 -4.62
C ARG A 125 19.02 -2.87 -3.24
N GLN A 126 18.44 -3.45 -2.20
CA GLN A 126 18.93 -3.43 -0.82
C GLN A 126 19.59 -4.75 -0.42
N ALA A 127 19.54 -5.77 -1.27
CA ALA A 127 20.16 -7.08 -1.04
C ALA A 127 21.68 -7.07 -1.28
N GLY A 128 22.34 -8.20 -1.05
CA GLY A 128 23.78 -8.33 -1.35
C GLY A 128 24.06 -8.25 -2.84
N ASN A 129 25.12 -7.52 -3.23
CA ASN A 129 25.55 -7.33 -4.62
C ASN A 129 24.46 -6.82 -5.58
N PRO A 130 23.70 -5.77 -5.21
CA PRO A 130 22.48 -5.38 -5.91
C PRO A 130 22.74 -5.00 -7.38
N GLN A 131 23.85 -4.33 -7.70
CA GLN A 131 24.18 -3.94 -9.07
C GLN A 131 24.34 -5.16 -9.99
N GLN A 132 24.96 -6.24 -9.50
CA GLN A 132 25.13 -7.46 -10.28
C GLN A 132 23.81 -8.20 -10.46
N GLU A 133 22.97 -8.27 -9.43
CA GLU A 133 21.68 -8.92 -9.50
C GLU A 133 20.72 -8.17 -10.43
N ILE A 134 20.70 -6.84 -10.34
CA ILE A 134 19.90 -5.99 -11.23
C ILE A 134 20.33 -6.16 -12.68
N ALA A 135 21.66 -6.11 -12.96
CA ALA A 135 22.16 -6.27 -14.32
C ALA A 135 21.82 -7.64 -14.95
N LYS A 136 21.60 -8.68 -14.13
CA LYS A 136 21.19 -10.04 -14.54
C LYS A 136 19.68 -10.26 -14.47
N GLY A 137 18.91 -9.21 -14.19
CA GLY A 137 17.48 -9.27 -13.90
C GLY A 137 16.57 -9.43 -15.12
N ASP A 138 17.06 -9.91 -16.24
CA ASP A 138 16.25 -10.16 -17.45
C ASP A 138 15.57 -11.53 -17.38
N TRP A 139 14.39 -11.56 -16.77
CA TRP A 139 13.56 -12.76 -16.59
C TRP A 139 12.11 -12.48 -17.05
N PRO A 140 11.85 -12.41 -18.36
CA PRO A 140 10.56 -11.94 -18.88
C PRO A 140 9.36 -12.82 -18.54
N LEU A 141 9.56 -14.02 -18.03
CA LEU A 141 8.50 -14.90 -17.51
C LEU A 141 8.23 -14.69 -16.02
N ILE A 142 9.03 -13.87 -15.32
CA ILE A 142 8.73 -13.46 -13.94
C ILE A 142 8.04 -12.11 -13.99
N ARG A 143 6.91 -12.00 -13.30
CA ARG A 143 6.10 -10.79 -13.19
C ARG A 143 5.86 -10.47 -11.71
N HIS A 144 5.79 -9.20 -11.41
CA HIS A 144 5.60 -8.74 -10.03
C HIS A 144 4.60 -7.59 -9.98
N VAL A 145 3.71 -7.65 -9.00
CA VAL A 145 2.84 -6.52 -8.64
C VAL A 145 2.97 -6.25 -7.16
N ARG A 146 3.14 -5.00 -6.76
CA ARG A 146 3.15 -4.57 -5.36
C ARG A 146 1.81 -3.95 -5.01
N ILE A 147 1.18 -4.46 -3.96
CA ILE A 147 -0.03 -3.91 -3.38
C ILE A 147 0.35 -2.74 -2.47
N ASP A 148 -0.37 -1.63 -2.58
CA ASP A 148 -0.15 -0.47 -1.73
C ASP A 148 -0.53 -0.75 -0.27
N HIS A 149 0.18 -0.13 0.66
CA HIS A 149 -0.12 -0.21 2.08
C HIS A 149 -1.39 0.58 2.40
N VAL A 150 -2.48 -0.11 2.67
CA VAL A 150 -3.77 0.48 3.03
C VAL A 150 -4.33 -0.24 4.25
N THR A 151 -4.69 0.53 5.28
CA THR A 151 -5.44 0.00 6.43
C THR A 151 -6.92 0.19 6.21
N SER A 152 -7.71 -0.84 6.54
CA SER A 152 -9.17 -0.79 6.47
C SER A 152 -9.78 -1.53 7.66
N PRO A 153 -10.84 -1.00 8.28
CA PRO A 153 -11.56 -1.71 9.35
C PRO A 153 -12.47 -2.82 8.81
N SER A 154 -12.61 -2.93 7.49
CA SER A 154 -13.42 -3.94 6.81
C SER A 154 -12.69 -4.45 5.58
N LYS A 155 -13.09 -5.64 5.11
CA LYS A 155 -12.58 -6.23 3.88
C LYS A 155 -12.85 -5.30 2.69
N LEU A 156 -11.85 -5.10 1.85
CA LEU A 156 -11.95 -4.35 0.60
C LEU A 156 -12.13 -5.33 -0.57
N ASP A 157 -12.91 -4.91 -1.56
CA ASP A 157 -13.15 -5.68 -2.79
C ASP A 157 -12.17 -5.31 -3.92
N ASP A 158 -11.37 -4.25 -3.72
CA ASP A 158 -10.34 -3.79 -4.65
C ASP A 158 -9.15 -3.22 -3.88
N VAL A 159 -8.00 -3.15 -4.52
CA VAL A 159 -6.74 -2.68 -3.94
C VAL A 159 -6.00 -1.79 -4.93
N ASN A 160 -5.31 -0.76 -4.41
CA ASN A 160 -4.34 -0.03 -5.21
C ASN A 160 -3.04 -0.84 -5.31
N ASN A 161 -2.35 -0.68 -6.43
CA ASN A 161 -1.11 -1.41 -6.69
C ASN A 161 -0.26 -0.73 -7.76
N SER A 162 0.96 -1.25 -7.94
CA SER A 162 1.94 -0.72 -8.91
C SER A 162 1.64 -1.03 -10.38
N GLY A 163 0.60 -1.84 -10.67
CA GLY A 163 0.51 -2.57 -11.93
C GLY A 163 1.52 -3.73 -12.00
N TRP A 164 1.21 -4.74 -12.81
CA TRP A 164 2.11 -5.87 -13.04
C TRP A 164 3.30 -5.44 -13.89
N GLN A 165 4.49 -5.72 -13.40
CA GLN A 165 5.77 -5.37 -14.03
C GLN A 165 6.47 -6.64 -14.52
N VAL A 166 7.02 -6.57 -15.73
CA VAL A 166 7.94 -7.58 -16.26
C VAL A 166 9.25 -7.48 -15.51
N CYS A 167 9.85 -8.60 -15.12
CA CYS A 167 11.18 -8.61 -14.53
C CYS A 167 12.22 -8.26 -15.59
N SER A 168 12.84 -7.11 -15.42
CA SER A 168 13.94 -6.60 -16.26
C SER A 168 14.95 -5.85 -15.38
N PRO A 169 16.11 -5.49 -15.90
CA PRO A 169 17.08 -4.67 -15.17
C PRO A 169 16.51 -3.34 -14.67
N GLU A 170 15.51 -2.77 -15.36
CA GLU A 170 14.86 -1.51 -14.99
C GLU A 170 13.88 -1.66 -13.82
N THR A 171 13.26 -2.84 -13.66
CA THR A 171 12.16 -3.07 -12.72
C THR A 171 12.56 -3.89 -11.49
N VAL A 172 13.42 -4.90 -11.68
CA VAL A 172 13.75 -5.92 -10.66
C VAL A 172 14.29 -5.33 -9.36
N GLY A 173 14.96 -4.19 -9.42
CA GLY A 173 15.47 -3.50 -8.24
C GLY A 173 14.42 -3.22 -7.17
N ASN A 174 13.15 -3.12 -7.57
CA ASN A 174 12.01 -2.84 -6.69
C ASN A 174 11.21 -4.10 -6.27
N PHE A 175 11.57 -5.26 -6.79
CA PHE A 175 10.89 -6.50 -6.42
C PHE A 175 11.33 -6.95 -5.03
N SER A 176 10.43 -7.63 -4.29
CA SER A 176 10.82 -8.36 -3.09
C SER A 176 12.02 -9.25 -3.41
N ALA A 177 13.12 -9.11 -2.68
CA ALA A 177 14.31 -9.91 -2.92
C ALA A 177 14.03 -11.40 -2.68
N VAL A 178 13.33 -11.72 -1.58
CA VAL A 178 12.92 -13.11 -1.28
C VAL A 178 12.04 -13.65 -2.39
N GLY A 179 11.03 -12.88 -2.80
CA GLY A 179 10.13 -13.26 -3.90
C GLY A 179 10.89 -13.45 -5.22
N TYR A 180 11.77 -12.53 -5.58
CA TYR A 180 12.55 -12.59 -6.81
C TYR A 180 13.49 -13.80 -6.87
N TYR A 181 14.29 -14.04 -5.81
CA TYR A 181 15.20 -15.18 -5.81
C TYR A 181 14.45 -16.52 -5.83
N PHE A 182 13.34 -16.62 -5.13
CA PHE A 182 12.46 -17.77 -5.17
C PHE A 182 11.87 -17.98 -6.58
N ALA A 183 11.30 -16.94 -7.19
CA ALA A 183 10.72 -17.02 -8.52
C ALA A 183 11.73 -17.40 -9.60
N ARG A 184 12.96 -16.83 -9.51
CA ARG A 184 14.04 -17.15 -10.43
C ARG A 184 14.41 -18.62 -10.41
N GLU A 185 14.51 -19.20 -9.20
CA GLU A 185 14.78 -20.61 -9.03
C GLU A 185 13.67 -21.48 -9.61
N LEU A 186 12.42 -21.19 -9.27
CA LEU A 186 11.27 -21.93 -9.81
C LEU A 186 11.16 -21.81 -11.33
N GLN A 187 11.33 -20.61 -11.87
CA GLN A 187 11.24 -20.41 -13.33
C GLN A 187 12.33 -21.19 -14.07
N ARG A 188 13.55 -21.23 -13.51
CA ARG A 188 14.66 -21.99 -14.06
C ARG A 188 14.42 -23.49 -14.05
N GLU A 189 13.89 -24.03 -12.96
CA GLU A 189 13.67 -25.47 -12.79
C GLU A 189 12.40 -25.97 -13.51
N LEU A 190 11.33 -25.16 -13.51
CA LEU A 190 10.04 -25.59 -14.02
C LEU A 190 9.74 -25.06 -15.43
N ASN A 191 10.45 -24.03 -15.87
CA ASN A 191 10.22 -23.31 -17.14
C ASN A 191 8.76 -22.84 -17.29
N VAL A 192 8.17 -22.30 -16.22
CA VAL A 192 6.80 -21.75 -16.20
C VAL A 192 6.83 -20.26 -15.86
N PRO A 193 5.86 -19.46 -16.35
CA PRO A 193 5.70 -18.10 -15.88
C PRO A 193 5.39 -18.05 -14.37
N ILE A 194 6.02 -17.11 -13.67
CA ILE A 194 5.84 -16.91 -12.23
C ILE A 194 5.31 -15.50 -11.98
N GLY A 195 4.16 -15.40 -11.33
CA GLY A 195 3.59 -14.15 -10.85
C GLY A 195 3.85 -13.98 -9.35
N LEU A 196 4.41 -12.85 -8.95
CA LEU A 196 4.66 -12.47 -7.57
C LEU A 196 3.68 -11.38 -7.16
N LEU A 197 2.72 -11.71 -6.30
CA LEU A 197 1.78 -10.78 -5.71
C LEU A 197 2.33 -10.34 -4.35
N HIS A 198 2.95 -9.16 -4.31
CA HIS A 198 3.70 -8.67 -3.16
C HIS A 198 2.80 -7.82 -2.26
N THR A 199 2.50 -8.34 -1.06
CA THR A 199 1.58 -7.72 -0.09
C THR A 199 2.23 -7.43 1.26
N SER A 200 3.56 -7.63 1.41
CA SER A 200 4.24 -7.47 2.69
C SER A 200 4.20 -6.03 3.21
N TRP A 201 4.27 -5.90 4.53
CA TRP A 201 4.33 -4.61 5.22
C TRP A 201 5.23 -4.71 6.47
N GLY A 202 6.37 -4.04 6.44
CA GLY A 202 7.33 -4.02 7.54
C GLY A 202 6.72 -3.44 8.82
N GLY A 203 7.18 -3.96 9.97
CA GLY A 203 6.70 -3.53 11.30
C GLY A 203 5.32 -4.06 11.70
N THR A 204 4.65 -4.86 10.87
CA THR A 204 3.35 -5.45 11.22
C THR A 204 3.50 -6.69 12.12
N ILE A 205 2.53 -6.89 13.02
CA ILE A 205 2.43 -8.10 13.85
C ILE A 205 1.67 -9.20 13.09
N ILE A 206 1.85 -10.46 13.50
CA ILE A 206 1.28 -11.62 12.79
C ILE A 206 -0.25 -11.58 12.73
N GLU A 207 -0.90 -11.03 13.73
CA GLU A 207 -2.35 -10.94 13.85
C GLU A 207 -2.97 -10.11 12.71
N THR A 208 -2.23 -9.14 12.16
CA THR A 208 -2.71 -8.33 11.03
C THR A 208 -2.85 -9.13 9.72
N TRP A 209 -2.27 -10.33 9.68
CA TRP A 209 -2.30 -11.26 8.53
C TRP A 209 -3.29 -12.41 8.72
N ILE A 210 -4.04 -12.41 9.83
CA ILE A 210 -5.05 -13.42 10.15
C ILE A 210 -6.43 -12.80 9.96
N SER A 211 -7.37 -13.56 9.40
CA SER A 211 -8.73 -13.05 9.17
C SER A 211 -9.43 -12.66 10.49
N PRO A 212 -10.25 -11.61 10.51
CA PRO A 212 -11.03 -11.24 11.68
C PRO A 212 -11.90 -12.39 12.21
N GLU A 213 -12.46 -13.20 11.32
CA GLU A 213 -13.28 -14.36 11.68
C GLU A 213 -12.49 -15.38 12.48
N SER A 214 -11.23 -15.64 12.11
CA SER A 214 -10.36 -16.57 12.84
C SER A 214 -9.94 -15.99 14.19
N LEU A 215 -9.53 -14.72 14.24
CA LEU A 215 -9.12 -14.04 15.49
C LEU A 215 -10.27 -13.91 16.49
N LYS A 216 -11.49 -13.68 16.04
CA LYS A 216 -12.68 -13.53 16.89
C LYS A 216 -12.99 -14.79 17.73
N ASN A 217 -12.54 -15.94 17.25
CA ASN A 217 -12.68 -17.21 17.98
C ASN A 217 -11.64 -17.37 19.10
N HIS A 218 -10.57 -16.55 19.11
CA HIS A 218 -9.55 -16.59 20.15
C HIS A 218 -9.89 -15.61 21.29
N PRO A 219 -9.85 -16.03 22.57
CA PRO A 219 -10.25 -15.20 23.70
C PRO A 219 -9.52 -13.84 23.76
N ASP A 220 -8.22 -13.84 23.49
CA ASP A 220 -7.36 -12.66 23.64
C ASP A 220 -7.64 -11.57 22.58
N PHE A 221 -8.23 -11.93 21.45
CA PHE A 221 -8.47 -11.00 20.33
C PHE A 221 -9.94 -10.64 20.13
N ARG A 222 -10.87 -11.36 20.75
CA ARG A 222 -12.32 -11.19 20.56
C ARG A 222 -12.79 -9.75 20.77
N ASP A 223 -12.37 -9.14 21.88
CA ASP A 223 -12.80 -7.78 22.23
C ASP A 223 -12.19 -6.74 21.29
N ALA A 224 -10.91 -6.91 20.93
CA ALA A 224 -10.23 -6.05 19.97
C ALA A 224 -10.91 -6.08 18.60
N ILE A 225 -11.20 -7.28 18.08
CA ILE A 225 -11.90 -7.44 16.80
C ILE A 225 -13.31 -6.85 16.84
N SER A 226 -14.07 -7.11 17.91
CA SER A 226 -15.41 -6.55 18.08
C SER A 226 -15.40 -5.02 18.09
N LYS A 227 -14.37 -4.42 18.69
CA LYS A 227 -14.18 -2.96 18.67
C LYS A 227 -13.85 -2.43 17.28
N ILE A 228 -13.00 -3.13 16.51
CA ILE A 228 -12.68 -2.76 15.12
C ILE A 228 -13.96 -2.83 14.26
N GLU A 229 -14.74 -3.89 14.36
CA GLU A 229 -16.00 -4.05 13.63
C GLU A 229 -17.00 -2.93 13.97
N SER A 230 -17.11 -2.54 15.26
CA SER A 230 -17.99 -1.45 15.67
C SER A 230 -17.58 -0.10 15.04
N VAL A 231 -16.27 0.15 14.97
CA VAL A 231 -15.73 1.35 14.29
C VAL A 231 -16.00 1.30 12.80
N ALA A 232 -15.86 0.13 12.16
CA ALA A 232 -16.15 -0.06 10.74
C ALA A 232 -17.57 0.32 10.38
N GLN A 233 -18.53 0.10 11.29
CA GLN A 233 -19.94 0.43 11.12
C GLN A 233 -20.31 1.88 11.49
N ASN A 234 -19.35 2.65 12.03
CA ASN A 234 -19.59 4.01 12.51
C ASN A 234 -18.72 5.05 11.78
N PRO A 235 -19.22 5.67 10.69
CA PRO A 235 -18.45 6.67 9.92
C PRO A 235 -17.98 7.87 10.76
N LYS A 236 -18.73 8.26 11.80
CA LYS A 236 -18.32 9.37 12.69
C LYS A 236 -17.11 8.99 13.52
N GLU A 237 -17.06 7.77 14.01
CA GLU A 237 -15.92 7.25 14.80
C GLU A 237 -14.69 7.04 13.91
N GLN A 238 -14.86 6.53 12.68
CA GLN A 238 -13.78 6.46 11.70
C GLN A 238 -13.16 7.85 11.42
N ALA A 239 -14.02 8.85 11.16
CA ALA A 239 -13.56 10.21 10.93
C ALA A 239 -12.91 10.84 12.18
N ALA A 240 -13.35 10.48 13.38
CA ALA A 240 -12.72 10.94 14.63
C ALA A 240 -11.32 10.35 14.80
N ARG A 241 -11.15 9.05 14.54
CA ARG A 241 -9.84 8.38 14.59
C ARG A 241 -8.87 8.91 13.54
N ALA A 242 -9.34 9.11 12.32
CA ALA A 242 -8.52 9.70 11.26
C ALA A 242 -8.01 11.10 11.68
N ARG A 243 -8.89 11.95 12.23
CA ARG A 243 -8.49 13.27 12.74
C ARG A 243 -7.49 13.18 13.90
N GLN A 244 -7.66 12.19 14.80
CA GLN A 244 -6.73 11.98 15.92
C GLN A 244 -5.35 11.56 15.43
N LEU A 245 -5.27 10.66 14.44
CA LEU A 245 -4.01 10.26 13.82
C LEU A 245 -3.35 11.42 13.08
N ASP A 246 -4.11 12.19 12.31
CA ASP A 246 -3.60 13.39 11.64
C ASP A 246 -3.08 14.43 12.63
N GLN A 247 -3.76 14.61 13.77
CA GLN A 247 -3.30 15.51 14.82
C GLN A 247 -1.99 15.01 15.43
N TRP A 248 -1.93 13.71 15.75
CA TRP A 248 -0.71 13.09 16.28
C TRP A 248 0.48 13.26 15.30
N ASN A 249 0.26 12.99 14.00
CA ASN A 249 1.29 13.19 12.97
C ASN A 249 1.77 14.65 12.89
N ARG A 250 0.86 15.62 13.00
CA ARG A 250 1.23 17.05 13.03
C ARG A 250 2.07 17.40 14.26
N ASP A 251 1.65 16.93 15.43
CA ASP A 251 2.33 17.20 16.69
C ASP A 251 3.72 16.54 16.72
N PHE A 252 3.83 15.32 16.19
CA PHE A 252 5.10 14.62 16.01
C PHE A 252 6.06 15.37 15.10
N ARG A 253 5.61 15.79 13.91
CA ARG A 253 6.42 16.61 12.99
C ARG A 253 6.86 17.92 13.62
N LYS A 254 5.95 18.60 14.34
CA LYS A 254 6.28 19.82 15.06
C LYS A 254 7.34 19.60 16.12
N ALA A 255 7.28 18.50 16.87
CA ALA A 255 8.28 18.14 17.85
C ALA A 255 9.66 17.88 17.22
N LEU A 256 9.70 17.22 16.05
CA LEU A 256 10.94 17.05 15.27
C LEU A 256 11.54 18.37 14.78
N GLU A 257 10.71 19.37 14.46
CA GLU A 257 11.13 20.65 13.89
C GLU A 257 11.34 21.75 14.96
N ASP A 258 11.13 21.45 16.24
CA ASP A 258 11.22 22.44 17.31
C ASP A 258 12.62 23.05 17.39
N LYS A 259 12.72 24.31 16.90
CA LYS A 259 13.97 25.08 16.85
C LYS A 259 14.39 25.61 18.22
N SER A 260 13.50 25.57 19.22
CA SER A 260 13.76 26.04 20.58
C SER A 260 14.49 24.99 21.45
N THR A 261 14.65 23.77 20.95
CA THR A 261 15.30 22.67 21.68
C THR A 261 16.73 23.02 22.06
N PRO A 262 17.06 23.11 23.36
CA PRO A 262 18.41 23.47 23.80
C PRO A 262 19.43 22.38 23.45
N TRP A 263 19.00 21.17 23.23
CA TRP A 263 19.86 19.99 23.04
C TRP A 263 20.74 20.01 21.79
N LYS A 264 20.47 20.89 20.82
CA LYS A 264 21.32 21.13 19.65
C LYS A 264 22.45 22.13 19.92
N ASP A 265 22.39 22.87 21.05
CA ASP A 265 23.39 23.86 21.40
C ASP A 265 24.74 23.19 21.68
N PRO A 266 25.84 23.54 20.99
CA PRO A 266 27.15 22.97 21.25
C PRO A 266 27.64 23.16 22.70
N GLU A 267 27.26 24.24 23.35
CA GLU A 267 27.68 24.59 24.71
C GLU A 267 26.76 24.04 25.79
N MET A 268 25.74 23.21 25.42
CA MET A 268 24.86 22.61 26.39
C MET A 268 25.60 21.62 27.27
N ASP A 269 25.37 21.69 28.59
CA ASP A 269 25.87 20.72 29.55
C ASP A 269 25.07 19.39 29.42
N ASP A 270 25.76 18.33 29.02
CA ASP A 270 25.22 16.97 28.86
C ASP A 270 25.86 15.98 29.87
N SER A 271 26.44 16.48 30.96
CA SER A 271 27.12 15.68 31.98
C SER A 271 26.21 14.69 32.70
N ASP A 272 24.91 14.94 32.75
CA ASP A 272 23.88 14.08 33.31
C ASP A 272 23.28 13.07 32.27
N TRP A 273 23.72 13.14 31.02
CA TRP A 273 23.23 12.22 30.01
C TRP A 273 23.83 10.83 30.14
N THR A 274 23.01 9.82 29.84
CA THR A 274 23.44 8.42 29.87
C THR A 274 24.14 8.04 28.56
N SER A 275 25.31 7.41 28.69
CA SER A 275 26.02 6.89 27.52
C SER A 275 25.31 5.66 26.95
N ILE A 276 25.12 5.66 25.63
CA ILE A 276 24.55 4.55 24.89
C ILE A 276 25.47 4.18 23.71
N LYS A 277 25.53 2.90 23.37
CA LYS A 277 26.31 2.43 22.23
C LYS A 277 25.50 2.58 20.93
N ALA A 278 26.06 3.28 19.96
CA ALA A 278 25.53 3.36 18.60
C ALA A 278 26.59 2.86 17.58
N PRO A 279 26.21 2.10 16.56
CA PRO A 279 24.88 1.57 16.31
C PRO A 279 24.45 0.46 17.29
N GLY A 280 23.14 0.37 17.56
CA GLY A 280 22.52 -0.63 18.42
C GLY A 280 21.10 -0.25 18.78
N SER A 281 20.26 -1.23 19.09
CA SER A 281 18.89 -0.98 19.52
C SER A 281 18.83 -0.52 20.97
N TRP A 282 17.85 0.27 21.32
CA TRP A 282 17.62 0.76 22.68
C TRP A 282 17.28 -0.40 23.64
N GLU A 283 16.45 -1.33 23.17
CA GLU A 283 15.97 -2.46 23.95
C GLU A 283 17.12 -3.36 24.44
N SER A 284 18.13 -3.59 23.59
CA SER A 284 19.32 -4.38 23.94
C SER A 284 20.21 -3.71 24.99
N GLN A 285 19.97 -2.43 25.27
CA GLN A 285 20.74 -1.60 26.19
C GLN A 285 19.95 -1.16 27.42
N GLY A 286 18.79 -1.85 27.70
CA GLY A 286 18.01 -1.64 28.90
C GLY A 286 16.79 -0.73 28.74
N TYR A 287 16.53 -0.21 27.56
CA TYR A 287 15.39 0.69 27.30
C TYR A 287 14.25 -0.05 26.58
N GLN A 288 13.77 -1.15 27.14
CA GLN A 288 12.82 -2.09 26.51
C GLN A 288 11.43 -1.51 26.21
N GLN A 289 11.07 -0.36 26.80
CA GLN A 289 9.76 0.28 26.61
C GLN A 289 9.90 1.74 26.17
N LEU A 290 11.03 2.08 25.55
CA LEU A 290 11.27 3.41 25.05
C LEU A 290 10.77 3.53 23.62
N ASP A 291 9.62 4.17 23.45
CA ASP A 291 9.08 4.58 22.14
C ASP A 291 9.10 6.10 22.05
N GLY A 292 9.49 6.66 20.90
CA GLY A 292 9.44 8.09 20.68
C GLY A 292 10.73 8.68 20.12
N ILE A 293 11.11 9.86 20.62
CA ILE A 293 12.26 10.62 20.12
C ILE A 293 13.38 10.58 21.17
N ALA A 294 14.58 10.21 20.73
CA ALA A 294 15.78 10.28 21.53
C ALA A 294 16.81 11.24 20.91
N TRP A 295 17.48 11.98 21.76
CA TRP A 295 18.60 12.83 21.35
C TRP A 295 19.91 12.14 21.64
N TYR A 296 20.81 12.18 20.66
CA TYR A 296 22.17 11.68 20.75
C TYR A 296 23.13 12.86 20.61
N ARG A 297 24.17 12.89 21.43
CA ARG A 297 25.25 13.87 21.31
C ARG A 297 26.58 13.17 21.29
N ARG A 298 27.49 13.66 20.47
CA ARG A 298 28.87 13.18 20.41
C ARG A 298 29.82 14.30 20.01
N THR A 299 30.90 14.47 20.76
CA THR A 299 32.00 15.33 20.37
C THR A 299 33.00 14.53 19.57
N ILE A 300 33.45 15.05 18.44
CA ILE A 300 34.45 14.48 17.56
C ILE A 300 35.55 15.52 17.39
N ASN A 301 36.80 15.16 17.75
CA ASN A 301 37.96 15.99 17.49
C ASN A 301 38.51 15.65 16.09
N LEU A 302 38.50 16.63 15.23
CA LEU A 302 39.06 16.49 13.88
C LEU A 302 40.53 16.88 13.88
N PRO A 303 41.38 16.23 13.08
CA PRO A 303 42.78 16.64 12.88
C PRO A 303 42.88 18.03 12.27
N ASP A 304 43.91 18.82 12.65
CA ASP A 304 44.15 20.18 12.09
C ASP A 304 44.22 20.18 10.57
N SER A 305 44.65 19.07 9.95
CA SER A 305 44.70 18.90 8.49
C SER A 305 43.33 18.93 7.79
N TRP A 306 42.23 18.89 8.55
CA TRP A 306 40.86 18.94 8.04
C TRP A 306 40.33 20.41 8.08
N GLU A 307 41.11 21.37 8.59
CA GLU A 307 40.70 22.75 8.63
C GLU A 307 40.33 23.25 7.22
N ALA A 308 39.16 23.90 7.09
CA ALA A 308 38.62 24.44 5.84
C ALA A 308 38.40 23.41 4.70
N GLN A 309 38.45 22.10 5.00
CA GLN A 309 38.14 21.10 3.99
C GLN A 309 36.63 20.73 4.01
N PRO A 310 36.01 20.50 2.82
CA PRO A 310 34.67 19.92 2.77
C PRO A 310 34.65 18.56 3.44
N ALA A 311 33.69 18.36 4.35
CA ALA A 311 33.53 17.08 5.04
C ALA A 311 32.09 16.59 4.90
N SER A 312 31.93 15.26 4.92
CA SER A 312 30.63 14.62 4.98
C SER A 312 30.55 13.68 6.17
N ILE A 313 29.39 13.60 6.80
CA ILE A 313 29.11 12.65 7.87
C ILE A 313 28.17 11.55 7.32
N SER A 314 28.52 10.28 7.55
CA SER A 314 27.66 9.14 7.27
C SER A 314 27.31 8.48 8.58
N LEU A 315 26.04 8.45 8.93
CA LEU A 315 25.52 7.86 10.16
C LEU A 315 25.04 6.41 9.96
N GLY A 316 25.10 5.90 8.73
CA GLY A 316 24.56 4.58 8.40
C GLY A 316 23.03 4.60 8.34
N LYS A 317 22.42 3.45 8.64
CA LYS A 317 20.95 3.34 8.71
C LYS A 317 20.47 3.78 10.10
N ILE A 318 19.51 4.67 10.11
CA ILE A 318 18.77 5.11 11.32
C ILE A 318 17.32 4.65 11.14
N ASP A 319 16.78 4.03 12.17
CA ASP A 319 15.43 3.50 12.23
C ASP A 319 14.57 4.44 13.07
N ASP A 320 13.65 5.19 12.55
CA ASP A 320 13.09 5.32 11.17
C ASP A 320 13.47 6.68 10.56
N VAL A 321 13.39 7.77 11.36
CA VAL A 321 13.55 9.16 10.96
C VAL A 321 14.60 9.86 11.81
N ASP A 322 15.30 10.84 11.25
CA ASP A 322 16.29 11.62 11.96
C ASP A 322 16.32 13.09 11.57
N ILE A 323 16.88 13.89 12.48
CA ILE A 323 17.38 15.22 12.18
C ILE A 323 18.79 15.31 12.73
N THR A 324 19.76 15.59 11.87
CA THR A 324 21.17 15.67 12.25
C THR A 324 21.65 17.12 12.29
N PHE A 325 22.33 17.46 13.39
CA PHE A 325 22.95 18.78 13.61
C PHE A 325 24.47 18.61 13.79
N VAL A 326 25.23 19.57 13.29
CA VAL A 326 26.66 19.73 13.56
C VAL A 326 26.87 21.14 14.09
N ASN A 327 27.44 21.26 15.30
CA ASN A 327 27.64 22.51 15.97
C ASN A 327 26.41 23.46 15.98
N GLY A 328 25.23 22.86 16.28
CA GLY A 328 23.96 23.57 16.33
C GLY A 328 23.27 23.83 14.98
N VAL A 329 23.96 23.56 13.85
CA VAL A 329 23.44 23.77 12.51
C VAL A 329 22.89 22.46 11.95
N LYS A 330 21.64 22.48 11.45
CA LYS A 330 21.04 21.31 10.78
C LYS A 330 21.78 21.01 9.47
N VAL A 331 22.34 19.81 9.34
CA VAL A 331 23.09 19.34 8.17
C VAL A 331 22.37 18.26 7.37
N GLY A 332 21.38 17.57 7.97
CA GLY A 332 20.61 16.54 7.29
C GLY A 332 19.35 16.16 8.05
N SER A 333 18.47 15.45 7.38
CA SER A 333 17.30 14.78 7.98
C SER A 333 16.69 13.76 7.04
N VAL A 334 16.17 12.68 7.60
CA VAL A 334 15.22 11.76 6.95
C VAL A 334 13.88 11.92 7.67
N SER A 335 12.83 12.26 6.93
CA SER A 335 11.49 12.53 7.48
C SER A 335 10.43 11.56 6.96
N ASP A 336 10.84 10.59 6.20
CA ASP A 336 9.96 9.62 5.55
C ASP A 336 10.47 8.20 5.85
N TRP A 337 9.79 7.51 6.76
CA TRP A 337 10.08 6.14 7.18
C TRP A 337 9.88 5.09 6.06
N THR A 338 9.33 5.50 4.91
CA THR A 338 9.09 4.60 3.76
C THR A 338 10.24 4.60 2.76
N LYS A 339 11.30 5.40 3.00
CA LYS A 339 12.45 5.56 2.07
C LYS A 339 13.68 4.81 2.51
#